data_becc6ee58a419f3f4d9f294ecae8d4e2
#
_entry.id   becc6ee58a419f3f4d9f294ecae8d4e2
#
_cell.length_a   1.000
_cell.length_b   1.000
_cell.length_c   1.000
_cell.angle_alpha   90.00
_cell.angle_beta   90.00
_cell.angle_gamma   90.00
#
_symmetry.space_group_name_H-M   'P 1'
#
loop_
_entity.id
_entity.type
_entity.pdbx_description
1 polymer ?
#
loop_
_entity_poly.entity_id
_entity_poly.type
_entity_poly.pdbx_seq_one_letter_code
_entity_poly.pdbx_strand_id
1 'polypeptide(L)'
;FGTPITLRQMMSHRSGLVREPPVGNYFDPTSPSVVDTVRSLIPTDLVYPPTTRTKYSNAAVTVVGRVVEAVRNEPFVASLMQRVIEPMGLKSTSFGDSPAIEKATARGLMWTYDGREFDAPTFPLGSGPAGNMRSSVMDLGRFMTVLFDGGAGPGGAIVKPETLEAMWTEQFADAKPRSPRNFGLGFSLGTFEGHKRVGHGGAIYGFATDLSALPDAKIGVAVVITRDCANATAKRISDAALRLLLAVGEGEPLPEIDMGGPLEPGLAARLAGRY
;
A
#
# COMPACT_ATOMS: atom_id res chain seq x y z
N PHE A 1 -10.57 -16.18 21.12
CA PHE A 1 -9.59 -17.21 20.69
C PHE A 1 -8.44 -17.35 21.67
N GLY A 2 -8.26 -17.14 22.82
CA GLY A 2 -7.24 -17.47 23.82
C GLY A 2 -5.74 -17.41 23.43
N THR A 3 -5.45 -17.24 22.15
CA THR A 3 -4.08 -17.19 21.62
C THR A 3 -3.68 -15.75 21.31
N PRO A 4 -2.56 -15.26 21.83
CA PRO A 4 -2.06 -13.91 21.52
C PRO A 4 -1.78 -13.73 20.02
N ILE A 5 -2.14 -12.57 19.48
CA ILE A 5 -1.82 -12.18 18.11
C ILE A 5 -0.47 -11.47 18.12
N THR A 6 0.44 -11.91 17.24
CA THR A 6 1.78 -11.34 17.15
C THR A 6 1.84 -10.19 16.12
N LEU A 7 2.82 -9.29 16.27
CA LEU A 7 3.09 -8.24 15.28
C LEU A 7 3.37 -8.82 13.90
N ARG A 8 4.07 -9.95 13.80
CA ARG A 8 4.34 -10.64 12.54
C ARG A 8 3.04 -11.05 11.83
N GLN A 9 2.06 -11.58 12.57
CA GLN A 9 0.74 -11.90 12.01
C GLN A 9 -0.02 -10.65 11.55
N MET A 10 0.10 -9.53 12.28
CA MET A 10 -0.52 -8.26 11.90
C MET A 10 0.11 -7.70 10.62
N MET A 11 1.44 -7.62 10.54
CA MET A 11 2.19 -7.08 9.40
C MET A 11 2.06 -7.93 8.13
N SER A 12 1.71 -9.20 8.26
CA SER A 12 1.51 -10.12 7.12
C SER A 12 0.03 -10.41 6.81
N HIS A 13 -0.89 -9.66 7.42
CA HIS A 13 -2.34 -9.84 7.26
C HIS A 13 -2.84 -11.25 7.62
N ARG A 14 -2.21 -11.85 8.64
CA ARG A 14 -2.52 -13.18 9.17
C ARG A 14 -3.07 -13.15 10.60
N SER A 15 -3.44 -11.97 11.09
CA SER A 15 -4.00 -11.77 12.43
C SER A 15 -5.45 -12.25 12.58
N GLY A 16 -6.22 -12.28 11.49
CA GLY A 16 -7.66 -12.54 11.51
C GLY A 16 -8.51 -11.35 11.97
N LEU A 17 -7.92 -10.19 12.23
CA LEU A 17 -8.66 -8.96 12.57
C LEU A 17 -9.55 -8.50 11.42
N VAL A 18 -10.58 -7.72 11.76
CA VAL A 18 -11.44 -7.01 10.80
C VAL A 18 -10.57 -6.18 9.83
N ARG A 19 -11.11 -5.90 8.63
CA ARG A 19 -10.39 -5.11 7.63
C ARG A 19 -10.17 -3.67 8.12
N GLU A 20 -11.25 -3.01 8.51
CA GLU A 20 -11.23 -1.64 8.99
C GLU A 20 -11.60 -1.60 10.48
N PRO A 21 -11.01 -0.69 11.26
CA PRO A 21 -11.47 -0.47 12.62
C PRO A 21 -12.89 0.13 12.61
N PRO A 22 -13.70 -0.09 13.66
CA PRO A 22 -15.04 0.51 13.76
C PRO A 22 -15.04 2.04 13.71
N VAL A 23 -13.98 2.67 14.22
CA VAL A 23 -13.79 4.13 14.27
C VAL A 23 -12.48 4.49 13.58
N GLY A 24 -12.43 5.65 12.91
CA GLY A 24 -11.24 6.14 12.22
C GLY A 24 -10.96 5.46 10.88
N ASN A 25 -11.95 4.80 10.30
CA ASN A 25 -11.89 4.18 8.98
C ASN A 25 -12.24 5.19 7.86
N TYR A 26 -12.34 4.71 6.61
CA TYR A 26 -12.65 5.53 5.43
C TYR A 26 -13.99 6.28 5.48
N PHE A 27 -14.94 5.84 6.30
CA PHE A 27 -16.28 6.45 6.43
C PHE A 27 -16.42 7.31 7.68
N ASP A 28 -15.35 7.52 8.43
CA ASP A 28 -15.33 8.31 9.67
C ASP A 28 -14.48 9.58 9.50
N PRO A 29 -15.11 10.73 9.17
CA PRO A 29 -14.39 11.99 8.99
C PRO A 29 -14.02 12.66 10.32
N THR A 30 -14.29 12.06 11.47
CA THR A 30 -14.01 12.67 12.79
C THR A 30 -12.54 12.67 13.15
N SER A 31 -11.72 11.93 12.40
CA SER A 31 -10.26 11.87 12.56
C SER A 31 -9.80 11.57 13.99
N PRO A 32 -10.28 10.48 14.59
CA PRO A 32 -9.94 10.11 15.95
C PRO A 32 -8.45 9.79 16.08
N SER A 33 -7.93 9.82 17.31
CA SER A 33 -6.55 9.43 17.56
C SER A 33 -6.29 7.95 17.23
N VAL A 34 -5.03 7.59 16.96
CA VAL A 34 -4.62 6.18 16.79
C VAL A 34 -5.01 5.34 18.01
N VAL A 35 -4.94 5.94 19.22
CA VAL A 35 -5.34 5.28 20.47
C VAL A 35 -6.82 4.93 20.47
N ASP A 36 -7.69 5.90 20.12
CA ASP A 36 -9.14 5.68 20.11
C ASP A 36 -9.56 4.72 18.99
N THR A 37 -8.90 4.83 17.84
CA THR A 37 -9.07 3.89 16.72
C THR A 37 -8.74 2.45 17.15
N VAL A 38 -7.63 2.23 17.83
CA VAL A 38 -7.25 0.90 18.33
C VAL A 38 -8.20 0.43 19.43
N ARG A 39 -8.62 1.31 20.35
CA ARG A 39 -9.61 0.96 21.39
C ARG A 39 -10.94 0.51 20.81
N SER A 40 -11.33 1.05 19.66
CA SER A 40 -12.58 0.66 18.99
C SER A 40 -12.61 -0.82 18.57
N LEU A 41 -11.44 -1.47 18.52
CA LEU A 41 -11.34 -2.91 18.21
C LEU A 41 -11.72 -3.83 19.38
N ILE A 42 -11.78 -3.33 20.63
CA ILE A 42 -12.03 -4.15 21.82
C ILE A 42 -13.32 -4.98 21.70
N PRO A 43 -14.48 -4.43 21.24
CA PRO A 43 -15.70 -5.20 21.10
C PRO A 43 -15.78 -6.03 19.81
N THR A 44 -14.73 -6.06 18.98
CA THR A 44 -14.77 -6.79 17.70
C THR A 44 -14.29 -8.23 17.86
N ASP A 45 -14.90 -9.13 17.10
CA ASP A 45 -14.45 -10.50 16.99
C ASP A 45 -13.40 -10.68 15.88
N LEU A 46 -12.59 -11.72 15.99
CA LEU A 46 -11.73 -12.14 14.89
C LEU A 46 -12.56 -12.77 13.77
N VAL A 47 -12.34 -12.35 12.54
CA VAL A 47 -13.01 -12.91 11.36
C VAL A 47 -12.56 -14.35 11.09
N TYR A 48 -11.29 -14.63 11.39
CA TYR A 48 -10.68 -15.97 11.29
C TYR A 48 -9.70 -16.17 12.45
N PRO A 49 -9.46 -17.43 12.86
CA PRO A 49 -8.34 -17.72 13.76
C PRO A 49 -7.01 -17.23 13.13
N PRO A 50 -6.09 -16.68 13.93
CA PRO A 50 -4.79 -16.23 13.46
C PRO A 50 -4.06 -17.32 12.66
N THR A 51 -3.30 -16.94 11.64
CA THR A 51 -2.54 -17.80 10.72
C THR A 51 -3.33 -18.64 9.72
N THR A 52 -4.62 -18.88 9.94
CA THR A 52 -5.40 -19.82 9.10
C THR A 52 -5.68 -19.29 7.70
N ARG A 53 -5.81 -17.97 7.55
CA ARG A 53 -6.11 -17.31 6.26
C ARG A 53 -5.45 -15.94 6.17
N THR A 54 -5.13 -15.52 4.95
CA THR A 54 -4.81 -14.11 4.68
C THR A 54 -6.11 -13.31 4.72
N LYS A 55 -6.17 -12.31 5.60
CA LYS A 55 -7.25 -11.34 5.71
C LYS A 55 -6.63 -9.96 5.81
N TYR A 56 -6.62 -9.24 4.69
CA TYR A 56 -6.12 -7.87 4.66
C TYR A 56 -6.77 -7.03 5.75
N SER A 57 -5.96 -6.30 6.51
CA SER A 57 -6.44 -5.57 7.69
C SER A 57 -5.66 -4.27 7.90
N ASN A 58 -6.30 -3.14 7.64
CA ASN A 58 -5.82 -1.81 8.04
C ASN A 58 -5.84 -1.68 9.56
N ALA A 59 -6.84 -2.28 10.22
CA ALA A 59 -6.91 -2.34 11.67
C ALA A 59 -5.64 -2.97 12.29
N ALA A 60 -5.14 -4.07 11.71
CA ALA A 60 -3.92 -4.71 12.17
C ALA A 60 -2.69 -3.80 12.04
N VAL A 61 -2.55 -3.11 10.90
CA VAL A 61 -1.44 -2.16 10.68
C VAL A 61 -1.54 -0.96 11.63
N THR A 62 -2.75 -0.50 11.91
CA THR A 62 -2.99 0.56 12.90
C THR A 62 -2.54 0.15 14.31
N VAL A 63 -2.81 -1.10 14.71
CA VAL A 63 -2.29 -1.65 15.99
C VAL A 63 -0.76 -1.67 16.00
N VAL A 64 -0.09 -2.05 14.89
CA VAL A 64 1.37 -1.99 14.77
C VAL A 64 1.87 -0.56 14.96
N GLY A 65 1.24 0.42 14.34
CA GLY A 65 1.57 1.84 14.56
C GLY A 65 1.42 2.26 16.03
N ARG A 66 0.35 1.83 16.71
CA ARG A 66 0.17 2.10 18.14
C ARG A 66 1.24 1.43 19.02
N VAL A 67 1.72 0.24 18.63
CA VAL A 67 2.84 -0.41 19.33
C VAL A 67 4.13 0.40 19.17
N VAL A 68 4.39 0.95 17.96
CA VAL A 68 5.53 1.87 17.75
C VAL A 68 5.45 3.06 18.70
N GLU A 69 4.28 3.72 18.82
CA GLU A 69 4.07 4.82 19.75
C GLU A 69 4.38 4.42 21.21
N ALA A 70 3.87 3.25 21.64
CA ALA A 70 4.05 2.79 23.00
C ALA A 70 5.53 2.45 23.33
N VAL A 71 6.24 1.82 22.39
CA VAL A 71 7.65 1.44 22.57
C VAL A 71 8.57 2.65 22.51
N ARG A 72 8.25 3.61 21.66
CA ARG A 72 9.07 4.82 21.44
C ARG A 72 8.72 5.96 22.41
N ASN A 73 7.56 5.90 23.02
CA ASN A 73 7.00 6.99 23.82
C ASN A 73 6.93 8.31 23.05
N GLU A 74 6.60 8.23 21.78
CA GLU A 74 6.45 9.38 20.86
C GLU A 74 5.34 9.09 19.84
N PRO A 75 4.69 10.13 19.24
CA PRO A 75 3.70 9.92 18.21
C PRO A 75 4.25 9.12 17.02
N PHE A 76 3.43 8.24 16.43
CA PHE A 76 3.81 7.41 15.28
C PHE A 76 4.38 8.23 14.13
N VAL A 77 3.72 9.35 13.78
CA VAL A 77 4.14 10.21 12.68
C VAL A 77 5.52 10.81 12.95
N ALA A 78 5.79 11.28 14.17
CA ALA A 78 7.09 11.85 14.54
C ALA A 78 8.20 10.80 14.41
N SER A 79 7.95 9.59 14.95
CA SER A 79 8.89 8.47 14.87
C SER A 79 9.19 8.10 13.41
N LEU A 80 8.16 7.99 12.57
CA LEU A 80 8.29 7.62 11.17
C LEU A 80 9.04 8.69 10.35
N MET A 81 8.69 9.96 10.53
CA MET A 81 9.36 11.07 9.86
C MET A 81 10.85 11.08 10.18
N GLN A 82 11.21 11.11 11.46
CA GLN A 82 12.58 11.24 11.91
C GLN A 82 13.46 10.02 11.56
N ARG A 83 12.89 8.79 11.63
CA ARG A 83 13.69 7.56 11.54
C ARG A 83 13.65 6.88 10.18
N VAL A 84 12.68 7.25 9.35
CA VAL A 84 12.48 6.61 8.04
C VAL A 84 12.47 7.64 6.92
N ILE A 85 11.54 8.59 6.94
CA ILE A 85 11.29 9.49 5.82
C ILE A 85 12.48 10.44 5.57
N GLU A 86 12.93 11.11 6.62
CA GLU A 86 14.08 12.04 6.55
C GLU A 86 15.39 11.32 6.18
N PRO A 87 15.77 10.19 6.83
CA PRO A 87 16.98 9.46 6.45
C PRO A 87 16.93 8.86 5.04
N MET A 88 15.74 8.55 4.50
CA MET A 88 15.57 8.16 3.11
C MET A 88 15.68 9.33 2.12
N GLY A 89 15.68 10.56 2.60
CA GLY A 89 15.70 11.76 1.75
C GLY A 89 14.41 12.03 1.00
N LEU A 90 13.25 11.59 1.53
CA LEU A 90 11.93 11.73 0.93
C LEU A 90 11.35 13.11 1.25
N LYS A 91 11.74 14.12 0.48
CA LYS A 91 11.46 15.53 0.76
C LYS A 91 10.03 15.98 0.46
N SER A 92 9.30 15.21 -0.35
CA SER A 92 7.91 15.46 -0.74
C SER A 92 6.96 14.43 -0.15
N THR A 93 7.38 13.80 0.96
CA THR A 93 6.59 12.78 1.66
C THR A 93 6.24 13.30 3.05
N SER A 94 4.98 13.16 3.43
CA SER A 94 4.46 13.68 4.69
C SER A 94 3.28 12.88 5.22
N PHE A 95 2.96 13.12 6.48
CA PHE A 95 1.75 12.66 7.15
C PHE A 95 1.00 13.86 7.73
N GLY A 96 -0.32 13.81 7.70
CA GLY A 96 -1.18 14.86 8.21
C GLY A 96 -1.40 16.01 7.23
N ASP A 97 -2.09 17.02 7.69
CA ASP A 97 -2.55 18.17 6.92
C ASP A 97 -1.82 19.46 7.38
N SER A 98 -1.37 20.23 6.40
CA SER A 98 -0.93 21.61 6.59
C SER A 98 -1.25 22.39 5.32
N PRO A 99 -1.36 23.73 5.37
CA PRO A 99 -1.63 24.53 4.17
C PRO A 99 -0.62 24.29 3.04
N ALA A 100 0.64 23.98 3.38
CA ALA A 100 1.68 23.67 2.40
C ALA A 100 1.45 22.30 1.72
N ILE A 101 1.05 21.30 2.50
CA ILE A 101 0.74 19.95 2.01
C ILE A 101 -0.53 19.99 1.15
N GLU A 102 -1.57 20.67 1.59
CA GLU A 102 -2.81 20.82 0.82
C GLU A 102 -2.55 21.47 -0.53
N LYS A 103 -1.78 22.55 -0.56
CA LYS A 103 -1.40 23.26 -1.80
C LYS A 103 -0.58 22.37 -2.75
N ALA A 104 0.25 21.48 -2.22
CA ALA A 104 1.09 20.57 -3.01
C ALA A 104 0.37 19.29 -3.43
N THR A 105 -0.75 18.96 -2.79
CA THR A 105 -1.52 17.74 -3.08
C THR A 105 -2.27 17.89 -4.40
N ALA A 106 -2.11 16.90 -5.26
CA ALA A 106 -2.88 16.83 -6.51
C ALA A 106 -4.38 16.69 -6.20
N ARG A 107 -5.21 17.25 -7.06
CA ARG A 107 -6.67 17.12 -6.97
C ARG A 107 -7.09 15.69 -7.26
N GLY A 108 -7.71 15.02 -6.31
CA GLY A 108 -8.31 13.71 -6.48
C GLY A 108 -9.74 13.81 -7.01
N LEU A 109 -10.10 12.96 -7.96
CA LEU A 109 -11.42 12.95 -8.59
C LEU A 109 -12.17 11.64 -8.29
N MET A 110 -13.44 11.80 -7.99
CA MET A 110 -14.42 10.72 -7.91
C MET A 110 -15.53 10.94 -8.93
N TRP A 111 -16.33 9.91 -9.18
CA TRP A 111 -17.52 10.03 -10.02
C TRP A 111 -18.73 9.33 -9.40
N THR A 112 -19.88 9.84 -9.71
CA THR A 112 -21.12 9.17 -9.42
C THR A 112 -21.36 8.04 -10.43
N TYR A 113 -22.27 7.18 -10.12
CA TYR A 113 -22.69 6.08 -10.99
C TYR A 113 -23.20 6.57 -12.37
N ASP A 114 -23.79 7.78 -12.45
CA ASP A 114 -24.23 8.43 -13.69
C ASP A 114 -23.10 9.20 -14.43
N GLY A 115 -21.86 9.08 -13.97
CA GLY A 115 -20.67 9.61 -14.63
C GLY A 115 -20.33 11.07 -14.33
N ARG A 116 -21.02 11.73 -13.38
CA ARG A 116 -20.64 13.07 -12.93
C ARG A 116 -19.38 13.02 -12.08
N GLU A 117 -18.41 13.86 -12.42
CA GLU A 117 -17.18 14.01 -11.64
C GLU A 117 -17.35 15.01 -10.49
N PHE A 118 -16.69 14.76 -9.38
CA PHE A 118 -16.61 15.65 -8.22
C PHE A 118 -15.29 15.46 -7.47
N ASP A 119 -14.93 16.45 -6.67
CA ASP A 119 -13.71 16.42 -5.87
C ASP A 119 -13.82 15.35 -4.78
N ALA A 120 -12.76 14.57 -4.65
CA ALA A 120 -12.67 13.58 -3.59
C ALA A 120 -12.63 14.26 -2.21
N PRO A 121 -13.34 13.74 -1.20
CA PRO A 121 -13.21 14.22 0.16
C PRO A 121 -11.80 13.97 0.68
N THR A 122 -11.28 14.94 1.44
CA THR A 122 -9.96 14.83 2.07
C THR A 122 -10.10 15.02 3.56
N PHE A 123 -9.75 14.00 4.32
CA PHE A 123 -9.66 14.04 5.78
C PHE A 123 -8.66 12.98 6.27
N PRO A 124 -7.95 13.24 7.39
CA PRO A 124 -7.05 12.25 7.97
C PRO A 124 -7.83 11.10 8.60
N LEU A 125 -7.37 9.87 8.36
CA LEU A 125 -7.95 8.67 8.97
C LEU A 125 -7.38 8.48 10.38
N GLY A 126 -8.19 8.01 11.32
CA GLY A 126 -7.70 7.52 12.61
C GLY A 126 -6.81 6.28 12.45
N SER A 127 -7.01 5.50 11.40
CA SER A 127 -6.12 4.43 10.96
C SER A 127 -4.87 4.94 10.21
N GLY A 128 -4.35 6.12 10.59
CA GLY A 128 -3.23 6.82 9.96
C GLY A 128 -2.02 5.96 9.63
N PRO A 129 -1.56 5.05 10.52
CA PRO A 129 -0.46 4.13 10.21
C PRO A 129 -0.69 3.26 8.97
N ALA A 130 -1.94 3.04 8.58
CA ALA A 130 -2.31 2.24 7.41
C ALA A 130 -2.55 3.06 6.14
N GLY A 131 -2.68 4.42 6.21
CA GLY A 131 -3.16 5.11 5.02
C GLY A 131 -2.93 6.62 4.86
N ASN A 132 -2.46 7.36 5.86
CA ASN A 132 -2.40 8.83 5.76
C ASN A 132 -1.15 9.40 5.07
N MET A 133 -0.26 8.57 4.53
CA MET A 133 0.95 9.07 3.88
C MET A 133 0.61 9.72 2.53
N ARG A 134 1.13 10.92 2.31
CA ARG A 134 1.18 11.60 1.02
C ARG A 134 2.60 11.62 0.51
N SER A 135 2.80 11.36 -0.78
CA SER A 135 4.13 11.30 -1.40
C SER A 135 4.08 11.73 -2.86
N SER A 136 5.24 11.87 -3.47
CA SER A 136 5.40 12.07 -4.90
C SER A 136 6.00 10.85 -5.58
N VAL A 137 5.80 10.68 -6.89
CA VAL A 137 6.42 9.59 -7.65
C VAL A 137 7.95 9.63 -7.57
N MET A 138 8.54 10.81 -7.43
CA MET A 138 10.00 10.96 -7.25
C MET A 138 10.47 10.41 -5.91
N ASP A 139 9.72 10.65 -4.83
CA ASP A 139 10.05 10.10 -3.52
C ASP A 139 9.78 8.59 -3.45
N LEU A 140 8.73 8.10 -4.13
CA LEU A 140 8.52 6.65 -4.28
C LEU A 140 9.66 6.00 -5.07
N GLY A 141 10.24 6.67 -6.07
CA GLY A 141 11.45 6.24 -6.75
C GLY A 141 12.65 6.17 -5.80
N ARG A 142 12.87 7.21 -4.97
CA ARG A 142 13.93 7.19 -3.94
C ARG A 142 13.73 6.08 -2.92
N PHE A 143 12.51 5.86 -2.48
CA PHE A 143 12.18 4.73 -1.62
C PHE A 143 12.61 3.40 -2.24
N MET A 144 12.30 3.15 -3.51
CA MET A 144 12.74 1.94 -4.22
C MET A 144 14.26 1.85 -4.31
N THR A 145 14.97 2.96 -4.54
CA THR A 145 16.46 2.97 -4.54
C THR A 145 16.99 2.50 -3.19
N VAL A 146 16.42 2.98 -2.07
CA VAL A 146 16.81 2.51 -0.72
C VAL A 146 16.56 1.00 -0.56
N LEU A 147 15.47 0.48 -1.12
CA LEU A 147 15.22 -0.97 -1.13
C LEU A 147 16.31 -1.73 -1.91
N PHE A 148 16.70 -1.23 -3.09
CA PHE A 148 17.72 -1.85 -3.94
C PHE A 148 19.14 -1.76 -3.37
N ASP A 149 19.39 -0.79 -2.50
CA ASP A 149 20.64 -0.60 -1.78
C ASP A 149 20.67 -1.29 -0.40
N GLY A 150 19.83 -2.32 -0.24
CA GLY A 150 19.81 -3.15 0.96
C GLY A 150 19.30 -2.42 2.22
N GLY A 151 18.50 -1.37 2.05
CA GLY A 151 17.94 -0.59 3.15
C GLY A 151 18.80 0.58 3.59
N ALA A 152 19.79 0.98 2.80
CA ALA A 152 20.62 2.16 3.04
C ALA A 152 20.08 3.36 2.25
N GLY A 153 19.91 4.49 2.92
CA GLY A 153 19.54 5.77 2.32
C GLY A 153 20.63 6.82 2.49
N PRO A 154 20.42 8.05 1.98
CA PRO A 154 21.39 9.15 2.11
C PRO A 154 21.73 9.49 3.57
N GLY A 155 20.82 9.24 4.50
CA GLY A 155 21.02 9.45 5.94
C GLY A 155 21.65 8.25 6.68
N GLY A 156 22.05 7.21 5.95
CA GLY A 156 22.63 5.99 6.53
C GLY A 156 21.71 4.78 6.45
N ALA A 157 22.03 3.72 7.20
CA ALA A 157 21.24 2.50 7.24
C ALA A 157 19.89 2.74 7.96
N ILE A 158 18.79 2.49 7.24
CA ILE A 158 17.42 2.61 7.75
C ILE A 158 16.92 1.27 8.25
N VAL A 159 17.18 0.22 7.49
CA VAL A 159 16.86 -1.16 7.85
C VAL A 159 18.04 -2.06 7.48
N LYS A 160 18.28 -3.08 8.28
CA LYS A 160 19.36 -4.04 7.97
C LYS A 160 18.95 -4.92 6.78
N PRO A 161 19.91 -5.34 5.92
CA PRO A 161 19.63 -6.21 4.79
C PRO A 161 18.86 -7.49 5.16
N GLU A 162 19.21 -8.11 6.30
CA GLU A 162 18.55 -9.33 6.77
C GLU A 162 17.09 -9.06 7.18
N THR A 163 16.82 -7.87 7.72
CA THR A 163 15.45 -7.45 8.06
C THR A 163 14.65 -7.19 6.79
N LEU A 164 15.25 -6.54 5.80
CA LEU A 164 14.61 -6.28 4.51
C LEU A 164 14.27 -7.59 3.78
N GLU A 165 15.20 -8.56 3.78
CA GLU A 165 14.92 -9.89 3.21
C GLU A 165 13.79 -10.60 3.97
N ALA A 166 13.75 -10.51 5.30
CA ALA A 166 12.64 -11.03 6.10
C ALA A 166 11.29 -10.35 5.74
N MET A 167 11.31 -9.04 5.41
CA MET A 167 10.11 -8.31 4.95
C MET A 167 9.65 -8.77 3.56
N TRP A 168 10.54 -9.28 2.72
CA TRP A 168 10.26 -9.80 1.38
C TRP A 168 10.08 -11.32 1.34
N THR A 169 10.07 -11.97 2.47
CA THR A 169 9.83 -13.41 2.59
C THR A 169 8.37 -13.65 2.95
N GLU A 170 7.75 -14.62 2.28
CA GLU A 170 6.39 -15.04 2.58
C GLU A 170 6.28 -15.49 4.04
N GLN A 171 5.30 -14.95 4.74
CA GLN A 171 5.03 -15.30 6.12
C GLN A 171 3.92 -16.37 6.15
N PHE A 172 4.10 -17.39 6.99
CA PHE A 172 3.10 -18.44 7.18
C PHE A 172 2.73 -19.21 5.90
N ALA A 173 3.75 -19.61 5.12
CA ALA A 173 3.61 -20.29 3.83
C ALA A 173 2.79 -21.62 3.90
N ASP A 174 2.77 -22.28 5.06
CA ASP A 174 2.05 -23.55 5.27
C ASP A 174 0.53 -23.41 5.23
N ALA A 175 0.01 -22.20 5.40
CA ALA A 175 -1.41 -21.94 5.30
C ALA A 175 -1.80 -21.92 3.81
N LYS A 176 -2.61 -22.89 3.36
CA LYS A 176 -3.11 -22.93 1.98
C LYS A 176 -3.72 -21.58 1.58
N PRO A 177 -3.07 -20.80 0.70
CA PRO A 177 -3.57 -19.50 0.32
C PRO A 177 -4.84 -19.67 -0.51
N ARG A 178 -5.95 -19.16 -0.03
CA ARG A 178 -7.15 -18.93 -0.86
C ARG A 178 -7.09 -17.61 -1.61
N SER A 179 -6.09 -16.77 -1.28
CA SER A 179 -5.84 -15.50 -1.93
C SER A 179 -4.64 -15.65 -2.87
N PRO A 180 -4.70 -15.11 -4.09
CA PRO A 180 -3.54 -15.08 -4.98
C PRO A 180 -2.46 -14.07 -4.52
N ARG A 181 -2.69 -13.38 -3.40
CA ARG A 181 -1.77 -12.40 -2.83
C ARG A 181 -1.10 -12.97 -1.60
N ASN A 182 0.21 -13.13 -1.67
CA ASN A 182 1.05 -13.46 -0.55
C ASN A 182 1.61 -12.16 0.07
N PHE A 183 1.86 -12.19 1.36
CA PHE A 183 2.42 -11.04 2.08
C PHE A 183 3.67 -11.42 2.85
N GLY A 184 4.67 -10.57 2.73
CA GLY A 184 5.78 -10.47 3.66
C GLY A 184 5.39 -9.59 4.85
N LEU A 185 6.35 -8.87 5.42
CA LEU A 185 6.07 -7.91 6.49
C LEU A 185 5.81 -6.52 5.88
N GLY A 186 4.54 -6.19 5.65
CA GLY A 186 4.12 -4.94 5.04
C GLY A 186 4.22 -4.87 3.51
N PHE A 187 4.75 -5.89 2.83
CA PHE A 187 4.84 -5.95 1.37
C PHE A 187 3.92 -7.03 0.80
N SER A 188 3.26 -6.71 -0.30
CA SER A 188 2.69 -7.70 -1.21
C SER A 188 3.82 -8.39 -1.96
N LEU A 189 3.73 -9.72 -2.10
CA LEU A 189 4.73 -10.54 -2.76
C LEU A 189 4.13 -11.23 -3.99
N GLY A 190 4.97 -11.46 -5.00
CA GLY A 190 4.62 -12.17 -6.21
C GLY A 190 5.83 -12.42 -7.09
N THR A 191 5.54 -12.85 -8.31
CA THR A 191 6.53 -13.00 -9.39
C THR A 191 6.07 -12.17 -10.60
N PHE A 192 7.02 -11.67 -11.36
CA PHE A 192 6.79 -10.97 -12.60
C PHE A 192 7.89 -11.32 -13.60
N GLU A 193 7.53 -11.92 -14.73
CA GLU A 193 8.47 -12.38 -15.77
C GLU A 193 9.68 -13.17 -15.20
N GLY A 194 9.41 -14.04 -14.21
CA GLY A 194 10.45 -14.82 -13.54
C GLY A 194 11.16 -14.13 -12.37
N HIS A 195 11.04 -12.83 -12.20
CA HIS A 195 11.65 -12.06 -11.12
C HIS A 195 10.77 -12.03 -9.87
N LYS A 196 11.42 -11.96 -8.69
CA LYS A 196 10.73 -11.68 -7.42
C LYS A 196 10.12 -10.27 -7.47
N ARG A 197 8.81 -10.15 -7.25
CA ARG A 197 8.12 -8.86 -7.19
C ARG A 197 7.74 -8.56 -5.76
N VAL A 198 8.11 -7.36 -5.30
CA VAL A 198 7.71 -6.81 -4.00
C VAL A 198 7.07 -5.44 -4.22
N GLY A 199 6.10 -5.08 -3.41
CA GLY A 199 5.44 -3.77 -3.55
C GLY A 199 4.16 -3.67 -2.75
N HIS A 200 3.39 -2.64 -3.03
CA HIS A 200 2.05 -2.46 -2.47
C HIS A 200 1.24 -1.48 -3.32
N GLY A 201 -0.04 -1.72 -3.45
CA GLY A 201 -0.97 -0.75 -4.04
C GLY A 201 -1.59 0.13 -2.97
N GLY A 202 -2.10 1.28 -3.37
CA GLY A 202 -2.88 2.17 -2.53
C GLY A 202 -4.21 2.50 -3.17
N ALA A 203 -5.23 2.69 -2.34
CA ALA A 203 -6.54 3.19 -2.74
C ALA A 203 -7.12 4.03 -1.62
N ILE A 204 -7.38 5.28 -1.91
CA ILE A 204 -8.11 6.21 -1.06
C ILE A 204 -8.95 7.11 -1.98
N TYR A 205 -9.96 7.78 -1.46
CA TYR A 205 -10.84 8.64 -2.24
C TYR A 205 -10.09 9.51 -3.25
N GLY A 206 -10.42 9.37 -4.53
CA GLY A 206 -9.82 10.10 -5.63
C GLY A 206 -8.40 9.68 -6.03
N PHE A 207 -7.80 8.64 -5.41
CA PHE A 207 -6.45 8.21 -5.72
C PHE A 207 -6.33 6.69 -5.81
N ALA A 208 -5.60 6.24 -6.81
CA ALA A 208 -5.19 4.86 -6.97
C ALA A 208 -3.69 4.79 -7.25
N THR A 209 -2.98 3.88 -6.58
CA THR A 209 -1.53 3.77 -6.73
C THR A 209 -1.09 2.32 -6.88
N ASP A 210 0.04 2.12 -7.57
CA ASP A 210 0.79 0.87 -7.56
C ASP A 210 2.27 1.18 -7.43
N LEU A 211 2.94 0.53 -6.49
CA LEU A 211 4.38 0.50 -6.35
C LEU A 211 4.84 -0.94 -6.50
N SER A 212 5.67 -1.18 -7.47
CA SER A 212 6.18 -2.51 -7.80
C SER A 212 7.68 -2.46 -8.04
N ALA A 213 8.42 -3.31 -7.35
CA ALA A 213 9.86 -3.43 -7.46
C ALA A 213 10.28 -4.88 -7.73
N LEU A 214 11.30 -5.05 -8.54
CA LEU A 214 12.00 -6.29 -8.85
C LEU A 214 13.43 -6.17 -8.27
N PRO A 215 13.65 -6.58 -7.01
CA PRO A 215 14.90 -6.30 -6.30
C PRO A 215 16.13 -6.94 -6.95
N ASP A 216 15.97 -8.12 -7.52
CA ASP A 216 17.04 -8.86 -8.22
C ASP A 216 17.49 -8.17 -9.51
N ALA A 217 16.56 -7.53 -10.24
CA ALA A 217 16.84 -6.72 -11.42
C ALA A 217 17.14 -5.25 -11.10
N LYS A 218 16.91 -4.79 -9.86
CA LYS A 218 16.96 -3.38 -9.43
C LYS A 218 16.11 -2.45 -10.29
N ILE A 219 14.96 -2.95 -10.71
CA ILE A 219 13.96 -2.22 -11.51
C ILE A 219 12.72 -1.98 -10.65
N GLY A 220 12.16 -0.79 -10.73
CA GLY A 220 10.93 -0.47 -10.04
C GLY A 220 10.09 0.59 -10.72
N VAL A 221 8.79 0.52 -10.51
CA VAL A 221 7.80 1.45 -11.07
C VAL A 221 6.87 1.91 -9.97
N ALA A 222 6.61 3.21 -9.93
CA ALA A 222 5.58 3.83 -9.10
C ALA A 222 4.58 4.54 -10.01
N VAL A 223 3.31 4.19 -9.88
CA VAL A 223 2.19 4.80 -10.61
C VAL A 223 1.24 5.44 -9.63
N VAL A 224 0.87 6.69 -9.88
CA VAL A 224 -0.15 7.42 -9.14
C VAL A 224 -1.19 7.93 -10.12
N ILE A 225 -2.45 7.61 -9.89
CA ILE A 225 -3.60 8.08 -10.65
C ILE A 225 -4.48 8.88 -9.71
N THR A 226 -4.83 10.10 -10.11
CA THR A 226 -5.65 11.01 -9.31
C THR A 226 -7.15 10.82 -9.59
N ARG A 227 -7.56 9.55 -9.68
CA ARG A 227 -8.94 9.14 -9.96
C ARG A 227 -9.28 7.87 -9.17
N ASP A 228 -10.46 7.86 -8.58
CA ASP A 228 -10.95 6.74 -7.78
C ASP A 228 -11.16 5.48 -8.64
N CYS A 229 -11.12 4.31 -7.98
CA CYS A 229 -11.34 3.00 -8.60
C CYS A 229 -10.40 2.65 -9.77
N ALA A 230 -9.26 3.35 -9.92
CA ALA A 230 -8.31 3.16 -11.03
C ALA A 230 -7.15 2.17 -10.72
N ASN A 231 -7.24 1.37 -9.66
CA ASN A 231 -6.17 0.46 -9.25
C ASN A 231 -5.79 -0.58 -10.30
N ALA A 232 -6.77 -1.11 -11.05
CA ALA A 232 -6.50 -2.04 -12.15
C ALA A 232 -5.70 -1.35 -13.27
N THR A 233 -6.02 -0.10 -13.58
CA THR A 233 -5.30 0.72 -14.56
C THR A 233 -3.88 1.03 -14.07
N ALA A 234 -3.71 1.45 -12.81
CA ALA A 234 -2.40 1.69 -12.22
C ALA A 234 -1.51 0.44 -12.32
N LYS A 235 -2.07 -0.74 -12.00
CA LYS A 235 -1.35 -2.01 -12.11
C LYS A 235 -0.98 -2.34 -13.57
N ARG A 236 -1.87 -2.15 -14.54
CA ARG A 236 -1.58 -2.40 -15.97
C ARG A 236 -0.44 -1.50 -16.47
N ILE A 237 -0.46 -0.23 -16.11
CA ILE A 237 0.62 0.73 -16.45
C ILE A 237 1.94 0.27 -15.80
N SER A 238 1.91 -0.11 -14.53
CA SER A 238 3.08 -0.62 -13.82
C SER A 238 3.65 -1.90 -14.48
N ASP A 239 2.79 -2.86 -14.82
CA ASP A 239 3.19 -4.12 -15.46
C ASP A 239 3.78 -3.85 -16.87
N ALA A 240 3.19 -2.96 -17.65
CA ALA A 240 3.70 -2.56 -18.97
C ALA A 240 5.08 -1.89 -18.85
N ALA A 241 5.22 -0.93 -17.93
CA ALA A 241 6.48 -0.24 -17.70
C ALA A 241 7.59 -1.19 -17.22
N LEU A 242 7.27 -2.14 -16.33
CA LEU A 242 8.24 -3.15 -15.89
C LEU A 242 8.73 -4.02 -17.06
N ARG A 243 7.83 -4.46 -17.97
CA ARG A 243 8.24 -5.22 -19.17
C ARG A 243 9.18 -4.44 -20.08
N LEU A 244 8.85 -3.17 -20.33
CA LEU A 244 9.72 -2.30 -21.14
C LEU A 244 11.10 -2.12 -20.51
N LEU A 245 11.16 -1.89 -19.20
CA LEU A 245 12.41 -1.70 -18.47
C LEU A 245 13.24 -2.98 -18.43
N LEU A 246 12.63 -4.15 -18.27
CA LEU A 246 13.33 -5.43 -18.34
C LEU A 246 13.93 -5.64 -19.74
N ALA A 247 13.15 -5.48 -20.80
CA ALA A 247 13.62 -5.62 -22.17
C ALA A 247 14.82 -4.70 -22.47
N VAL A 248 14.74 -3.43 -22.02
CA VAL A 248 15.87 -2.49 -22.15
C VAL A 248 17.09 -2.97 -21.39
N GLY A 249 16.91 -3.45 -20.15
CA GLY A 249 18.01 -3.94 -19.31
C GLY A 249 18.69 -5.20 -19.87
N GLU A 250 17.94 -6.04 -20.57
CA GLU A 250 18.41 -7.28 -21.18
C GLU A 250 18.90 -7.11 -22.62
N GLY A 251 18.71 -5.92 -23.21
CA GLY A 251 19.06 -5.64 -24.61
C GLY A 251 18.11 -6.29 -25.62
N GLU A 252 16.90 -6.65 -25.18
CA GLU A 252 15.88 -7.28 -26.00
C GLU A 252 15.01 -6.23 -26.74
N PRO A 253 14.36 -6.60 -27.86
CA PRO A 253 13.40 -5.73 -28.52
C PRO A 253 12.27 -5.32 -27.59
N LEU A 254 11.82 -4.07 -27.71
CA LEU A 254 10.71 -3.59 -26.89
C LEU A 254 9.43 -4.39 -27.20
N PRO A 255 8.78 -4.96 -26.20
CA PRO A 255 7.53 -5.70 -26.40
C PRO A 255 6.41 -4.74 -26.81
N GLU A 256 5.50 -5.22 -27.62
CA GLU A 256 4.25 -4.53 -27.91
C GLU A 256 3.39 -4.47 -26.65
N ILE A 257 2.88 -3.28 -26.34
CA ILE A 257 2.00 -3.07 -25.20
C ILE A 257 0.55 -3.12 -25.66
N ASP A 258 -0.19 -4.10 -25.18
CA ASP A 258 -1.63 -4.17 -25.37
C ASP A 258 -2.32 -3.00 -24.67
N MET A 259 -2.70 -2.00 -25.43
CA MET A 259 -3.45 -0.84 -24.95
C MET A 259 -4.93 -1.16 -24.69
N GLY A 260 -5.38 -2.36 -25.04
CA GLY A 260 -6.78 -2.73 -25.11
C GLY A 260 -7.50 -2.09 -26.28
N GLY A 261 -8.72 -2.48 -26.50
CA GLY A 261 -9.57 -1.97 -27.58
C GLY A 261 -11.01 -1.75 -27.10
N PRO A 262 -11.85 -1.14 -27.94
CA PRO A 262 -13.27 -1.05 -27.64
C PRO A 262 -13.87 -2.45 -27.54
N LEU A 263 -14.82 -2.63 -26.62
CA LEU A 263 -15.59 -3.87 -26.59
C LEU A 263 -16.38 -4.05 -27.88
N GLU A 264 -16.43 -5.29 -28.38
CA GLU A 264 -17.35 -5.65 -29.45
C GLU A 264 -18.77 -5.20 -29.10
N PRO A 265 -19.48 -4.53 -30.04
CA PRO A 265 -20.81 -3.95 -29.77
C PRO A 265 -21.81 -4.96 -29.19
N GLY A 266 -21.77 -6.21 -29.66
CA GLY A 266 -22.63 -7.28 -29.13
C GLY A 266 -22.29 -7.67 -27.69
N LEU A 267 -21.01 -7.68 -27.32
CA LEU A 267 -20.58 -7.93 -25.95
C LEU A 267 -20.89 -6.73 -25.05
N ALA A 268 -20.65 -5.51 -25.53
CA ALA A 268 -20.98 -4.29 -24.80
C ALA A 268 -22.48 -4.24 -24.46
N ALA A 269 -23.35 -4.55 -25.42
CA ALA A 269 -24.80 -4.58 -25.21
C ALA A 269 -25.23 -5.63 -24.17
N ARG A 270 -24.56 -6.81 -24.16
CA ARG A 270 -24.82 -7.87 -23.17
C ARG A 270 -24.36 -7.52 -21.75
N LEU A 271 -23.30 -6.71 -21.65
CA LEU A 271 -22.73 -6.27 -20.37
C LEU A 271 -23.33 -4.95 -19.89
N ALA A 272 -24.15 -4.27 -20.70
CA ALA A 272 -24.83 -3.06 -20.30
C ALA A 272 -25.90 -3.38 -19.25
N GLY A 273 -25.81 -2.77 -18.07
CA GLY A 273 -26.76 -3.01 -16.98
C GLY A 273 -26.28 -2.46 -15.64
N ARG A 274 -27.08 -2.71 -14.62
CA ARG A 274 -26.75 -2.50 -13.20
C ARG A 274 -26.41 -3.85 -12.59
N TYR A 275 -25.29 -3.91 -11.84
CA TYR A 275 -24.82 -5.09 -11.16
C TYR A 275 -24.71 -4.87 -9.66
#